data_b3dfa8052f1938a2d0edba17fb5f417f
#
_entry.id   b3dfa8052f1938a2d0edba17fb5f417f
#
_cell.length_a   1.000
_cell.length_b   1.000
_cell.length_c   1.000
_cell.angle_alpha   90.00
_cell.angle_beta   90.00
_cell.angle_gamma   90.00
#
_symmetry.space_group_name_H-M   'P 1'
#
loop_
_entity.id
_entity.type
_entity.pdbx_description
1 polymer ?
#
loop_
_entity_poly.entity_id
_entity_poly.type
_entity_poly.pdbx_seq_one_letter_code
_entity_poly.pdbx_strand_id
1 'polypeptide(L)'
;MDPAVTVIIPTYNWSSVLPYSIGSVLRQTFTELEVLVVGDGCTDDSEAVVGRIGDPRVKWINLPTNTGHQSEPNNEGLRQARGQFIAYLGHDDLWLPHHLSCLISALKQGADLAYGMTLYVTGGSDRYDRCLWPPCDYGPDFRIIPPTCVVHRRSVTDHIGGWRHYRELDWYPDLELWLRAYTANYRFACVPRLTAIKFPAVARRDVYKMRPSHEQAAWSQRIQNEDNFEIAELIRTIRAMAVQGRPQPIEFTKIASMAPYRVLLHDFLQETRKRLMRRGRRLISRPARSKGDATDAAPEPKGNVIDVAREFKGLPRMP
;
A
#
# COMPACT_ATOMS: atom_id res chain seq x y z
N MET A 1 -3.28 -24.68 16.23
CA MET A 1 -3.78 -24.74 14.84
C MET A 1 -2.77 -24.04 13.96
N ASP A 2 -2.52 -24.59 12.77
CA ASP A 2 -1.67 -23.90 11.82
C ASP A 2 -2.37 -22.64 11.30
N PRO A 3 -1.64 -21.54 11.09
CA PRO A 3 -2.22 -20.31 10.57
C PRO A 3 -2.67 -20.51 9.12
N ALA A 4 -3.80 -19.94 8.75
CA ALA A 4 -4.23 -19.90 7.36
C ALA A 4 -3.44 -18.85 6.56
N VAL A 5 -3.04 -17.76 7.20
CA VAL A 5 -2.28 -16.64 6.59
C VAL A 5 -0.99 -16.39 7.34
N THR A 6 0.10 -16.21 6.60
CA THR A 6 1.32 -15.58 7.10
C THR A 6 1.39 -14.13 6.61
N VAL A 7 1.47 -13.20 7.55
CA VAL A 7 1.71 -11.78 7.26
C VAL A 7 3.19 -11.50 7.47
N ILE A 8 3.87 -11.00 6.44
CA ILE A 8 5.29 -10.66 6.47
C ILE A 8 5.42 -9.13 6.55
N ILE A 9 6.14 -8.65 7.56
CA ILE A 9 6.41 -7.22 7.78
C ILE A 9 7.93 -7.00 7.70
N PRO A 10 8.47 -6.63 6.54
CA PRO A 10 9.88 -6.28 6.42
C PRO A 10 10.13 -4.94 7.09
N THR A 11 11.21 -4.81 7.88
CA THR A 11 11.54 -3.57 8.58
C THR A 11 13.04 -3.30 8.60
N TYR A 12 13.41 -2.02 8.68
CA TYR A 12 14.79 -1.61 8.89
C TYR A 12 14.88 -0.39 9.82
N ASN A 13 15.38 -0.61 11.04
CA ASN A 13 15.70 0.44 12.00
C ASN A 13 14.62 1.53 12.15
N TRP A 14 13.36 1.15 12.29
CA TRP A 14 12.26 2.09 12.49
C TRP A 14 11.23 1.53 13.47
N SER A 15 11.70 1.24 14.67
CA SER A 15 10.93 0.58 15.74
C SER A 15 9.64 1.31 16.10
N SER A 16 9.62 2.64 16.03
CA SER A 16 8.50 3.48 16.48
C SER A 16 7.20 3.30 15.67
N VAL A 17 7.26 2.78 14.44
CA VAL A 17 6.06 2.52 13.62
C VAL A 17 5.48 1.11 13.80
N LEU A 18 6.31 0.15 14.25
CA LEU A 18 5.93 -1.26 14.36
C LEU A 18 4.68 -1.53 15.20
N PRO A 19 4.44 -0.85 16.34
CA PRO A 19 3.22 -1.05 17.12
C PRO A 19 1.95 -0.75 16.32
N TYR A 20 1.99 0.16 15.37
CA TYR A 20 0.82 0.55 14.56
C TYR A 20 0.58 -0.44 13.41
N SER A 21 1.63 -0.80 12.66
CA SER A 21 1.50 -1.78 11.57
C SER A 21 1.10 -3.16 12.11
N ILE A 22 1.81 -3.69 13.10
CA ILE A 22 1.49 -4.97 13.75
C ILE A 22 0.09 -4.89 14.38
N GLY A 23 -0.21 -3.81 15.10
CA GLY A 23 -1.54 -3.61 15.69
C GLY A 23 -2.66 -3.61 14.66
N SER A 24 -2.44 -3.11 13.43
CA SER A 24 -3.43 -3.17 12.36
C SER A 24 -3.68 -4.59 11.85
N VAL A 25 -2.66 -5.47 11.91
CA VAL A 25 -2.79 -6.90 11.60
C VAL A 25 -3.52 -7.65 12.71
N LEU A 26 -3.16 -7.39 13.96
CA LEU A 26 -3.77 -8.08 15.09
C LEU A 26 -5.25 -7.75 15.28
N ARG A 27 -5.70 -6.60 14.75
CA ARG A 27 -7.12 -6.17 14.72
C ARG A 27 -7.89 -6.63 13.48
N GLN A 28 -7.33 -7.51 12.65
CA GLN A 28 -8.07 -8.06 11.52
C GLN A 28 -9.26 -8.90 11.97
N THR A 29 -10.36 -8.82 11.22
CA THR A 29 -11.53 -9.68 11.44
C THR A 29 -11.25 -11.15 11.09
N PHE A 30 -10.22 -11.41 10.31
CA PHE A 30 -9.69 -12.74 10.04
C PHE A 30 -8.57 -13.05 11.04
N THR A 31 -8.75 -14.02 11.91
CA THR A 31 -7.89 -14.26 13.10
C THR A 31 -6.92 -15.43 12.96
N GLU A 32 -7.10 -16.31 11.99
CA GLU A 32 -6.24 -17.48 11.75
C GLU A 32 -4.95 -17.07 11.02
N LEU A 33 -4.11 -16.29 11.69
CA LEU A 33 -2.91 -15.69 11.12
C LEU A 33 -1.69 -15.84 12.03
N GLU A 34 -0.50 -15.79 11.42
CA GLU A 34 0.76 -15.47 12.08
C GLU A 34 1.37 -14.20 11.46
N VAL A 35 2.20 -13.53 12.22
CA VAL A 35 2.93 -12.32 11.81
C VAL A 35 4.41 -12.57 11.94
N LEU A 36 5.14 -12.48 10.84
CA LEU A 36 6.60 -12.55 10.81
C LEU A 36 7.13 -11.13 10.58
N VAL A 37 7.66 -10.51 11.62
CA VAL A 37 8.35 -9.21 11.53
C VAL A 37 9.81 -9.50 11.24
N VAL A 38 10.26 -9.13 10.03
CA VAL A 38 11.60 -9.49 9.55
C VAL A 38 12.45 -8.24 9.43
N GLY A 39 13.41 -8.09 10.35
CA GLY A 39 14.42 -7.05 10.34
C GLY A 39 15.46 -7.28 9.25
N ASP A 40 15.75 -6.26 8.47
CA ASP A 40 16.82 -6.24 7.46
C ASP A 40 18.16 -5.82 8.12
N GLY A 41 18.67 -6.62 9.05
CA GLY A 41 19.86 -6.29 9.81
C GLY A 41 19.62 -5.08 10.76
N CYS A 42 18.49 -5.09 11.49
CA CYS A 42 18.17 -4.04 12.44
C CYS A 42 19.15 -4.01 13.62
N THR A 43 19.54 -2.80 14.01
CA THR A 43 20.44 -2.50 15.13
C THR A 43 19.81 -1.57 16.17
N ASP A 44 18.57 -1.14 15.95
CA ASP A 44 17.77 -0.35 16.89
C ASP A 44 17.01 -1.27 17.87
N ASP A 45 16.06 -0.70 18.63
CA ASP A 45 15.25 -1.44 19.59
C ASP A 45 14.03 -2.17 18.99
N SER A 46 14.03 -2.41 17.66
CA SER A 46 12.90 -3.07 16.96
C SER A 46 12.52 -4.42 17.57
N GLU A 47 13.52 -5.28 17.90
CA GLU A 47 13.28 -6.55 18.57
C GLU A 47 12.55 -6.39 19.90
N ALA A 48 13.03 -5.47 20.73
CA ALA A 48 12.43 -5.20 22.03
C ALA A 48 11.01 -4.63 21.89
N VAL A 49 10.75 -3.80 20.87
CA VAL A 49 9.41 -3.27 20.58
C VAL A 49 8.45 -4.39 20.17
N VAL A 50 8.88 -5.28 19.28
CA VAL A 50 8.07 -6.44 18.87
C VAL A 50 7.81 -7.37 20.05
N GLY A 51 8.83 -7.65 20.86
CA GLY A 51 8.69 -8.50 22.06
C GLY A 51 7.68 -7.95 23.08
N ARG A 52 7.60 -6.62 23.23
CA ARG A 52 6.61 -5.96 24.12
C ARG A 52 5.14 -6.09 23.67
N ILE A 53 4.89 -6.46 22.41
CA ILE A 53 3.51 -6.70 21.92
C ILE A 53 2.87 -7.88 22.65
N GLY A 54 3.64 -8.92 22.97
CA GLY A 54 3.19 -10.03 23.82
C GLY A 54 2.15 -10.94 23.16
N ASP A 55 1.88 -10.83 21.87
CA ASP A 55 0.92 -11.70 21.15
C ASP A 55 1.67 -12.92 20.56
N PRO A 56 1.26 -14.17 20.90
CA PRO A 56 1.97 -15.38 20.47
C PRO A 56 1.95 -15.60 18.95
N ARG A 57 1.11 -14.90 18.21
CA ARG A 57 1.07 -14.94 16.74
C ARG A 57 2.21 -14.15 16.10
N VAL A 58 2.85 -13.24 16.85
CA VAL A 58 3.90 -12.35 16.35
C VAL A 58 5.27 -12.93 16.65
N LYS A 59 6.11 -13.02 15.61
CA LYS A 59 7.50 -13.48 15.72
C LYS A 59 8.43 -12.44 15.14
N TRP A 60 9.57 -12.25 15.82
CA TRP A 60 10.69 -11.46 15.35
C TRP A 60 11.75 -12.34 14.70
N ILE A 61 12.25 -11.89 13.56
CA ILE A 61 13.38 -12.47 12.83
C ILE A 61 14.28 -11.30 12.43
N ASN A 62 15.59 -11.42 12.60
CA ASN A 62 16.52 -10.39 12.13
C ASN A 62 17.57 -11.00 11.22
N LEU A 63 17.74 -10.43 10.03
CA LEU A 63 18.82 -10.83 9.14
C LEU A 63 20.16 -10.38 9.73
N PRO A 64 21.26 -11.10 9.46
CA PRO A 64 22.57 -10.79 10.04
C PRO A 64 23.11 -9.44 9.56
N THR A 65 22.73 -9.00 8.35
CA THR A 65 23.19 -7.74 7.74
C THR A 65 22.09 -7.06 6.97
N ASN A 66 22.18 -5.73 6.82
CA ASN A 66 21.26 -4.97 5.97
C ASN A 66 21.51 -5.29 4.51
N THR A 67 20.46 -5.70 3.80
CA THR A 67 20.50 -6.05 2.37
C THR A 67 20.08 -4.91 1.47
N GLY A 68 19.53 -3.85 2.07
CA GLY A 68 19.23 -2.60 1.41
C GLY A 68 17.84 -2.48 0.80
N HIS A 69 17.07 -3.55 0.78
CA HIS A 69 15.71 -3.55 0.22
C HIS A 69 14.84 -4.62 0.88
N GLN A 70 13.52 -4.47 0.76
CA GLN A 70 12.53 -5.40 1.32
C GLN A 70 12.58 -6.82 0.73
N SER A 71 13.32 -7.07 -0.36
CA SER A 71 13.32 -8.36 -1.05
C SER A 71 13.80 -9.50 -0.15
N GLU A 72 14.95 -9.33 0.49
CA GLU A 72 15.52 -10.39 1.32
C GLU A 72 14.74 -10.64 2.61
N PRO A 73 14.32 -9.62 3.39
CA PRO A 73 13.44 -9.89 4.54
C PRO A 73 12.11 -10.50 4.12
N ASN A 74 11.53 -10.14 2.96
CA ASN A 74 10.34 -10.82 2.45
C ASN A 74 10.63 -12.28 2.10
N ASN A 75 11.76 -12.60 1.49
CA ASN A 75 12.18 -13.97 1.18
C ASN A 75 12.40 -14.78 2.46
N GLU A 76 13.01 -14.19 3.49
CA GLU A 76 13.13 -14.86 4.78
C GLU A 76 11.77 -15.17 5.39
N GLY A 77 10.87 -14.21 5.34
CA GLY A 77 9.46 -14.42 5.75
C GLY A 77 8.79 -15.54 4.97
N LEU A 78 8.98 -15.62 3.64
CA LEU A 78 8.45 -16.71 2.81
C LEU A 78 9.00 -18.08 3.22
N ARG A 79 10.32 -18.19 3.52
CA ARG A 79 10.95 -19.45 3.97
C ARG A 79 10.35 -19.95 5.28
N GLN A 80 9.98 -19.06 6.19
CA GLN A 80 9.44 -19.40 7.50
C GLN A 80 7.90 -19.44 7.54
N ALA A 81 7.24 -19.03 6.46
CA ALA A 81 5.78 -18.98 6.37
C ALA A 81 5.16 -20.38 6.50
N ARG A 82 4.13 -20.48 7.36
CA ARG A 82 3.32 -21.70 7.53
C ARG A 82 1.94 -21.57 6.93
N GLY A 83 1.48 -20.34 6.67
CA GLY A 83 0.17 -20.07 6.11
C GLY A 83 0.03 -20.54 4.67
N GLN A 84 -1.19 -20.98 4.31
CA GLN A 84 -1.56 -21.26 2.92
C GLN A 84 -1.57 -20.00 2.07
N PHE A 85 -1.85 -18.87 2.70
CA PHE A 85 -1.87 -17.55 2.06
C PHE A 85 -0.73 -16.68 2.61
N ILE A 86 -0.17 -15.84 1.76
CA ILE A 86 0.88 -14.88 2.08
C ILE A 86 0.34 -13.46 1.88
N ALA A 87 0.62 -12.60 2.83
CA ALA A 87 0.35 -11.18 2.77
C ALA A 87 1.59 -10.38 3.19
N TYR A 88 1.80 -9.21 2.57
CA TYR A 88 2.90 -8.32 2.91
C TYR A 88 2.36 -7.00 3.45
N LEU A 89 2.97 -6.49 4.51
CA LEU A 89 2.64 -5.17 5.04
C LEU A 89 3.92 -4.36 5.24
N GLY A 90 4.00 -3.19 4.61
CA GLY A 90 5.09 -2.25 4.92
C GLY A 90 5.08 -1.88 6.40
N HIS A 91 6.25 -1.78 7.03
CA HIS A 91 6.35 -1.49 8.45
C HIS A 91 5.71 -0.15 8.85
N ASP A 92 5.59 0.78 7.90
CA ASP A 92 4.99 2.10 8.04
C ASP A 92 3.55 2.21 7.49
N ASP A 93 2.99 1.11 6.95
CA ASP A 93 1.63 1.06 6.38
C ASP A 93 0.61 0.52 7.40
N LEU A 94 -0.68 0.72 7.13
CA LEU A 94 -1.77 0.26 7.99
C LEU A 94 -2.85 -0.47 7.17
N TRP A 95 -3.44 -1.50 7.77
CA TRP A 95 -4.62 -2.15 7.23
C TRP A 95 -5.91 -1.73 7.95
N LEU A 96 -7.01 -1.72 7.19
CA LEU A 96 -8.35 -1.67 7.75
C LEU A 96 -8.76 -3.06 8.26
N PRO A 97 -9.67 -3.16 9.25
CA PRO A 97 -9.98 -4.43 9.93
C PRO A 97 -10.44 -5.57 9.01
N HIS A 98 -10.96 -5.28 7.85
CA HIS A 98 -11.50 -6.24 6.89
C HIS A 98 -10.54 -6.60 5.74
N HIS A 99 -9.29 -6.14 5.76
CA HIS A 99 -8.33 -6.37 4.66
C HIS A 99 -8.18 -7.86 4.34
N LEU A 100 -7.77 -8.66 5.31
CA LEU A 100 -7.54 -10.08 5.10
C LEU A 100 -8.84 -10.83 4.75
N SER A 101 -9.94 -10.56 5.44
CA SER A 101 -11.21 -11.26 5.19
C SER A 101 -11.73 -11.04 3.77
N CYS A 102 -11.62 -9.81 3.25
CA CYS A 102 -12.01 -9.48 1.89
C CYS A 102 -11.14 -10.17 0.83
N LEU A 103 -9.82 -10.10 0.97
CA LEU A 103 -8.90 -10.63 -0.04
C LEU A 103 -8.88 -12.17 -0.02
N ILE A 104 -8.91 -12.79 1.15
CA ILE A 104 -8.99 -14.25 1.27
C ILE A 104 -10.31 -14.77 0.69
N SER A 105 -11.41 -14.04 0.85
CA SER A 105 -12.68 -14.42 0.20
C SER A 105 -12.53 -14.51 -1.31
N ALA A 106 -11.84 -13.57 -1.96
CA ALA A 106 -11.58 -13.62 -3.40
C ALA A 106 -10.68 -14.81 -3.78
N LEU A 107 -9.67 -15.13 -2.96
CA LEU A 107 -8.82 -16.31 -3.17
C LEU A 107 -9.64 -17.61 -3.06
N LYS A 108 -10.54 -17.70 -2.07
CA LYS A 108 -11.45 -18.87 -1.93
C LYS A 108 -12.42 -19.02 -3.10
N GLN A 109 -12.74 -17.91 -3.79
CA GLN A 109 -13.57 -17.91 -5.01
C GLN A 109 -12.77 -18.25 -6.28
N GLY A 110 -11.52 -18.61 -6.13
CA GLY A 110 -10.71 -19.15 -7.22
C GLY A 110 -9.64 -18.25 -7.78
N ALA A 111 -9.40 -17.05 -7.22
CA ALA A 111 -8.23 -16.25 -7.55
C ALA A 111 -6.96 -16.87 -6.94
N ASP A 112 -5.80 -16.54 -7.52
CA ASP A 112 -4.48 -16.92 -7.03
C ASP A 112 -3.82 -15.76 -6.28
N LEU A 113 -4.08 -14.53 -6.75
CA LEU A 113 -3.71 -13.28 -6.09
C LEU A 113 -4.96 -12.38 -5.99
N ALA A 114 -5.15 -11.76 -4.85
CA ALA A 114 -6.20 -10.76 -4.63
C ALA A 114 -5.58 -9.46 -4.13
N TYR A 115 -6.12 -8.32 -4.56
CA TYR A 115 -5.63 -7.01 -4.14
C TYR A 115 -6.78 -6.04 -3.92
N GLY A 116 -6.62 -5.17 -2.91
CA GLY A 116 -7.59 -4.17 -2.53
C GLY A 116 -7.19 -2.75 -2.93
N MET A 117 -8.08 -1.79 -2.71
CA MET A 117 -7.77 -0.39 -2.88
C MET A 117 -6.88 0.10 -1.75
N THR A 118 -5.96 1.00 -2.08
CA THR A 118 -5.00 1.58 -1.14
C THR A 118 -5.04 3.10 -1.21
N LEU A 119 -5.18 3.74 -0.05
CA LEU A 119 -5.05 5.19 0.08
C LEU A 119 -3.58 5.56 0.32
N TYR A 120 -3.06 6.46 -0.50
CA TYR A 120 -1.72 7.02 -0.33
C TYR A 120 -1.80 8.34 0.44
N VAL A 121 -1.10 8.40 1.56
CA VAL A 121 -0.95 9.59 2.40
C VAL A 121 0.45 10.14 2.21
N THR A 122 0.60 11.32 1.61
CA THR A 122 1.90 11.83 1.14
C THR A 122 2.45 13.04 1.88
N GLY A 123 1.86 13.45 2.96
CA GLY A 123 2.42 14.56 3.73
C GLY A 123 1.44 15.20 4.71
N GLY A 124 1.40 14.67 5.91
CA GLY A 124 0.51 15.11 6.98
C GLY A 124 -0.85 14.42 6.95
N SER A 125 -1.56 14.48 8.07
CA SER A 125 -2.82 13.77 8.29
C SER A 125 -3.96 14.14 7.33
N ASP A 126 -3.83 15.26 6.61
CA ASP A 126 -4.91 15.85 5.81
C ASP A 126 -4.60 15.97 4.32
N ARG A 127 -3.45 15.48 3.86
CA ARG A 127 -3.07 15.52 2.44
C ARG A 127 -3.16 14.15 1.80
N TYR A 128 -4.13 14.01 0.89
CA TYR A 128 -4.33 12.85 0.05
C TYR A 128 -3.77 13.12 -1.34
N ASP A 129 -2.75 12.38 -1.76
CA ASP A 129 -2.27 12.55 -3.14
C ASP A 129 -3.04 11.68 -4.11
N ARG A 130 -3.42 10.49 -3.71
CA ARG A 130 -4.26 9.61 -4.54
C ARG A 130 -4.80 8.43 -3.73
N CYS A 131 -5.98 7.99 -4.09
CA CYS A 131 -6.39 6.62 -3.86
C CYS A 131 -5.91 5.78 -5.04
N LEU A 132 -5.16 4.74 -4.79
CA LEU A 132 -4.78 3.81 -5.84
C LEU A 132 -5.96 2.86 -6.05
N TRP A 133 -6.56 3.00 -7.21
CA TRP A 133 -7.51 2.06 -7.74
C TRP A 133 -6.73 1.14 -8.66
N PRO A 134 -6.36 -0.06 -8.21
CA PRO A 134 -5.82 -1.01 -9.15
C PRO A 134 -6.89 -1.26 -10.21
N PRO A 135 -6.53 -1.37 -11.49
CA PRO A 135 -7.48 -1.72 -12.52
C PRO A 135 -8.14 -3.04 -12.16
N CYS A 136 -9.46 -3.17 -12.39
CA CYS A 136 -10.18 -4.40 -12.07
C CYS A 136 -9.68 -5.61 -12.88
N ASP A 137 -8.97 -5.35 -13.96
CA ASP A 137 -8.31 -6.34 -14.80
C ASP A 137 -6.80 -6.06 -14.80
N TYR A 138 -6.03 -6.89 -14.10
CA TYR A 138 -4.58 -6.83 -14.14
C TYR A 138 -4.13 -7.29 -15.55
N GLY A 139 -3.45 -6.43 -16.29
CA GLY A 139 -3.11 -6.67 -17.69
C GLY A 139 -1.81 -5.98 -18.11
N PRO A 140 -1.45 -6.00 -19.40
CA PRO A 140 -0.16 -5.52 -19.91
C PRO A 140 0.13 -4.03 -19.67
N ASP A 141 -0.88 -3.22 -19.37
CA ASP A 141 -0.72 -1.82 -18.97
C ASP A 141 -0.40 -1.70 -17.48
N PHE A 142 0.58 -2.45 -17.01
CA PHE A 142 0.94 -2.62 -15.61
C PHE A 142 0.97 -1.33 -14.81
N ARG A 143 0.09 -1.25 -13.82
CA ARG A 143 0.23 -0.29 -12.74
C ARG A 143 0.87 -0.99 -11.54
N ILE A 144 1.75 -0.28 -10.86
CA ILE A 144 2.39 -0.80 -9.64
C ILE A 144 1.32 -1.06 -8.60
N ILE A 145 1.13 -2.32 -8.22
CA ILE A 145 0.31 -2.72 -7.09
C ILE A 145 1.25 -2.88 -5.90
N PRO A 146 1.13 -2.04 -4.84
CA PRO A 146 2.00 -2.17 -3.69
C PRO A 146 1.75 -3.48 -2.97
N PRO A 147 2.78 -4.15 -2.46
CA PRO A 147 2.64 -5.41 -1.73
C PRO A 147 1.66 -5.31 -0.56
N THR A 148 1.62 -4.16 0.09
CA THR A 148 0.72 -3.85 1.23
C THR A 148 -0.76 -4.14 0.94
N CYS A 149 -1.20 -4.12 -0.32
CA CYS A 149 -2.60 -4.39 -0.66
C CYS A 149 -2.84 -5.77 -1.28
N VAL A 150 -1.84 -6.65 -1.31
CA VAL A 150 -1.91 -7.96 -1.97
C VAL A 150 -1.91 -9.09 -0.96
N VAL A 151 -2.77 -10.08 -1.20
CA VAL A 151 -2.69 -11.41 -0.60
C VAL A 151 -2.67 -12.44 -1.72
N HIS A 152 -1.79 -13.44 -1.63
CA HIS A 152 -1.69 -14.48 -2.64
C HIS A 152 -1.60 -15.88 -2.01
N ARG A 153 -1.86 -16.92 -2.80
CA ARG A 153 -1.59 -18.30 -2.40
C ARG A 153 -0.08 -18.51 -2.28
N ARG A 154 0.38 -19.19 -1.24
CA ARG A 154 1.81 -19.52 -1.09
C ARG A 154 2.35 -20.27 -2.29
N SER A 155 1.55 -21.16 -2.88
CA SER A 155 1.91 -21.91 -4.09
C SER A 155 2.33 -21.02 -5.28
N VAL A 156 1.93 -19.76 -5.33
CA VAL A 156 2.38 -18.82 -6.36
C VAL A 156 3.87 -18.59 -6.23
N THR A 157 4.35 -18.12 -5.07
CA THR A 157 5.79 -17.88 -4.84
C THR A 157 6.60 -19.18 -4.76
N ASP A 158 6.01 -20.29 -4.32
CA ASP A 158 6.65 -21.60 -4.37
C ASP A 158 6.97 -22.02 -5.83
N HIS A 159 6.08 -21.65 -6.78
CA HIS A 159 6.25 -21.99 -8.20
C HIS A 159 7.11 -21.00 -8.98
N ILE A 160 6.82 -19.67 -8.86
CA ILE A 160 7.55 -18.66 -9.66
C ILE A 160 8.84 -18.20 -9.00
N GLY A 161 9.13 -18.61 -7.77
CA GLY A 161 10.19 -18.10 -6.92
C GLY A 161 9.78 -16.84 -6.13
N GLY A 162 10.57 -16.50 -5.11
CA GLY A 162 10.38 -15.35 -4.26
C GLY A 162 10.74 -14.01 -4.93
N TRP A 163 11.04 -13.03 -4.12
CA TRP A 163 11.48 -11.70 -4.53
C TRP A 163 12.90 -11.73 -5.09
N ARG A 164 13.12 -11.10 -6.25
CA ARG A 164 14.47 -10.90 -6.77
C ARG A 164 15.11 -9.70 -6.11
N HIS A 165 16.45 -9.74 -6.02
CA HIS A 165 17.20 -8.62 -5.46
C HIS A 165 17.10 -7.40 -6.40
N TYR A 166 16.88 -6.20 -5.84
CA TYR A 166 16.63 -4.99 -6.63
C TYR A 166 17.77 -4.60 -7.59
N ARG A 167 19.01 -5.02 -7.28
CA ARG A 167 20.18 -4.75 -8.15
C ARG A 167 20.24 -5.62 -9.39
N GLU A 168 19.48 -6.71 -9.40
CA GLU A 168 19.36 -7.60 -10.55
C GLU A 168 18.24 -7.16 -11.52
N LEU A 169 17.58 -6.04 -11.20
CA LEU A 169 16.37 -5.60 -11.86
C LEU A 169 16.49 -4.17 -12.39
N ASP A 170 15.93 -3.92 -13.57
CA ASP A 170 15.70 -2.58 -14.12
C ASP A 170 14.42 -1.93 -13.56
N TRP A 171 13.60 -2.71 -12.82
CA TRP A 171 12.27 -2.33 -12.33
C TRP A 171 12.15 -2.56 -10.81
N TYR A 172 11.06 -2.05 -10.22
CA TYR A 172 10.75 -2.31 -8.83
C TYR A 172 10.50 -3.81 -8.59
N PRO A 173 11.07 -4.42 -7.53
CA PRO A 173 10.93 -5.85 -7.24
C PRO A 173 9.50 -6.34 -7.06
N ASP A 174 8.58 -5.51 -6.55
CA ASP A 174 7.17 -5.82 -6.44
C ASP A 174 6.50 -5.91 -7.82
N LEU A 175 6.79 -4.98 -8.72
CA LEU A 175 6.30 -5.04 -10.09
C LEU A 175 6.81 -6.29 -10.82
N GLU A 176 8.08 -6.62 -10.64
CA GLU A 176 8.69 -7.80 -11.23
C GLU A 176 8.04 -9.10 -10.74
N LEU A 177 7.79 -9.21 -9.43
CA LEU A 177 7.15 -10.37 -8.83
C LEU A 177 5.72 -10.58 -9.40
N TRP A 178 4.94 -9.49 -9.46
CA TRP A 178 3.58 -9.58 -10.01
C TRP A 178 3.57 -9.86 -11.51
N LEU A 179 4.55 -9.34 -12.25
CA LEU A 179 4.70 -9.62 -13.68
C LEU A 179 5.01 -11.10 -13.93
N ARG A 180 5.92 -11.71 -13.14
CA ARG A 180 6.17 -13.16 -13.22
C ARG A 180 4.92 -13.96 -12.93
N ALA A 181 4.15 -13.60 -11.91
CA ALA A 181 2.89 -14.27 -11.62
C ALA A 181 1.89 -14.13 -12.78
N TYR A 182 1.79 -12.95 -13.39
CA TYR A 182 0.91 -12.72 -14.53
C TYR A 182 1.34 -13.53 -15.77
N THR A 183 2.62 -13.54 -16.10
CA THR A 183 3.15 -14.31 -17.24
C THR A 183 3.04 -15.83 -17.03
N ALA A 184 3.00 -16.27 -15.79
CA ALA A 184 2.71 -17.66 -15.42
C ALA A 184 1.19 -17.98 -15.42
N ASN A 185 0.34 -17.08 -15.93
CA ASN A 185 -1.12 -17.23 -16.04
C ASN A 185 -1.87 -17.39 -14.70
N TYR A 186 -1.33 -16.87 -13.60
CA TYR A 186 -2.08 -16.81 -12.35
C TYR A 186 -3.22 -15.79 -12.43
N ARG A 187 -4.35 -16.10 -11.76
CA ARG A 187 -5.56 -15.29 -11.78
C ARG A 187 -5.50 -14.21 -10.70
N PHE A 188 -5.59 -12.98 -11.15
CA PHE A 188 -5.68 -11.80 -10.29
C PHE A 188 -7.13 -11.40 -10.06
N ALA A 189 -7.47 -11.04 -8.82
CA ALA A 189 -8.78 -10.50 -8.48
C ALA A 189 -8.66 -9.13 -7.81
N CYS A 190 -9.32 -8.14 -8.37
CA CYS A 190 -9.50 -6.84 -7.73
C CYS A 190 -10.67 -6.91 -6.74
N VAL A 191 -10.40 -6.56 -5.49
CA VAL A 191 -11.42 -6.34 -4.47
C VAL A 191 -11.65 -4.83 -4.36
N PRO A 192 -12.76 -4.29 -4.86
CA PRO A 192 -12.98 -2.86 -4.95
C PRO A 192 -13.45 -2.29 -3.60
N ARG A 193 -12.63 -2.47 -2.58
CA ARG A 193 -12.79 -1.91 -1.23
C ARG A 193 -11.50 -1.25 -0.78
N LEU A 194 -11.61 -0.14 -0.07
CA LEU A 194 -10.46 0.47 0.61
C LEU A 194 -10.07 -0.43 1.78
N THR A 195 -8.90 -1.03 1.69
CA THR A 195 -8.44 -2.02 2.67
C THR A 195 -7.09 -1.68 3.29
N ALA A 196 -6.32 -0.76 2.69
CA ALA A 196 -4.99 -0.40 3.15
C ALA A 196 -4.71 1.10 3.04
N ILE A 197 -3.87 1.60 3.91
CA ILE A 197 -3.33 2.96 3.91
C ILE A 197 -1.82 2.86 3.80
N LYS A 198 -1.27 3.54 2.79
CA LYS A 198 0.15 3.56 2.51
C LYS A 198 0.76 4.92 2.77
N PHE A 199 1.89 4.92 3.47
CA PHE A 199 2.71 6.10 3.75
C PHE A 199 3.99 6.03 2.90
N PRO A 200 3.96 6.45 1.62
CA PRO A 200 5.08 6.22 0.71
C PRO A 200 6.32 6.99 1.17
N ALA A 201 7.35 6.27 1.56
CA ALA A 201 8.63 6.85 2.01
C ALA A 201 9.28 7.73 0.93
N VAL A 202 9.02 7.44 -0.37
CA VAL A 202 9.50 8.28 -1.50
C VAL A 202 8.91 9.69 -1.52
N ALA A 203 7.82 9.94 -0.81
CA ALA A 203 7.22 11.27 -0.66
C ALA A 203 7.76 12.03 0.57
N ARG A 204 8.65 11.43 1.36
CA ARG A 204 9.16 11.95 2.64
C ARG A 204 10.68 11.97 2.66
N ARG A 205 11.24 13.15 2.45
CA ARG A 205 12.70 13.33 2.49
C ARG A 205 13.24 12.96 3.86
N ASP A 206 14.38 12.27 3.89
CA ASP A 206 15.12 11.86 5.09
C ASP A 206 14.29 11.10 6.14
N VAL A 207 13.19 10.46 5.73
CA VAL A 207 12.26 9.79 6.63
C VAL A 207 12.92 8.69 7.48
N TYR A 208 13.90 7.97 6.92
CA TYR A 208 14.67 6.96 7.64
C TYR A 208 15.75 7.55 8.59
N LYS A 209 16.06 8.84 8.49
CA LYS A 209 16.86 9.53 9.50
C LYS A 209 15.99 10.02 10.65
N MET A 210 14.83 10.61 10.33
CA MET A 210 13.94 11.22 11.32
C MET A 210 13.04 10.17 12.01
N ARG A 211 12.64 9.11 11.32
CA ARG A 211 11.82 7.98 11.81
C ARG A 211 10.55 8.40 12.56
N PRO A 212 9.72 9.30 11.99
CA PRO A 212 8.50 9.78 12.64
C PRO A 212 7.43 8.67 12.65
N SER A 213 6.58 8.67 13.69
CA SER A 213 5.46 7.73 13.80
C SER A 213 4.12 8.41 14.07
N HIS A 214 4.09 9.75 14.13
CA HIS A 214 2.89 10.52 14.46
C HIS A 214 1.76 10.35 13.44
N GLU A 215 2.08 10.19 12.15
CA GLU A 215 1.08 9.95 11.11
C GLU A 215 0.41 8.59 11.32
N GLN A 216 1.22 7.53 11.51
CA GLN A 216 0.71 6.17 11.78
C GLN A 216 -0.13 6.13 13.05
N ALA A 217 0.28 6.84 14.09
CA ALA A 217 -0.48 6.97 15.33
C ALA A 217 -1.86 7.61 15.07
N ALA A 218 -1.88 8.77 14.40
CA ALA A 218 -3.11 9.50 14.10
C ALA A 218 -4.07 8.67 13.22
N TRP A 219 -3.55 8.04 12.16
CA TRP A 219 -4.37 7.21 11.27
C TRP A 219 -4.86 5.93 11.95
N SER A 220 -4.02 5.28 12.77
CA SER A 220 -4.43 4.12 13.55
C SER A 220 -5.56 4.47 14.52
N GLN A 221 -5.49 5.62 15.18
CA GLN A 221 -6.55 6.11 16.06
C GLN A 221 -7.84 6.39 15.30
N ARG A 222 -7.75 7.01 14.12
CA ARG A 222 -8.91 7.28 13.26
C ARG A 222 -9.59 5.99 12.79
N ILE A 223 -8.81 4.99 12.33
CA ILE A 223 -9.34 3.68 11.91
C ILE A 223 -10.11 3.00 13.04
N GLN A 224 -9.67 3.17 14.29
CA GLN A 224 -10.28 2.52 15.46
C GLN A 224 -11.52 3.24 15.98
N ASN A 225 -11.58 4.57 15.86
CA ASN A 225 -12.57 5.39 16.55
C ASN A 225 -13.60 6.06 15.63
N GLU A 226 -13.33 6.16 14.32
CA GLU A 226 -14.29 6.75 13.39
C GLU A 226 -15.28 5.68 12.89
N ASP A 227 -16.56 5.87 13.16
CA ASP A 227 -17.63 5.04 12.59
C ASP A 227 -17.61 5.12 11.06
N ASN A 228 -17.78 3.97 10.39
CA ASN A 228 -17.77 3.86 8.94
C ASN A 228 -16.53 4.50 8.28
N PHE A 229 -15.35 4.39 8.93
CA PHE A 229 -14.10 5.01 8.49
C PHE A 229 -13.83 4.82 6.98
N GLU A 230 -14.01 3.59 6.45
CA GLU A 230 -13.78 3.29 5.03
C GLU A 230 -14.58 4.23 4.11
N ILE A 231 -15.87 4.35 4.37
CA ILE A 231 -16.79 5.14 3.54
C ILE A 231 -16.50 6.64 3.71
N ALA A 232 -16.32 7.07 4.95
CA ALA A 232 -16.01 8.48 5.25
C ALA A 232 -14.71 8.91 4.58
N GLU A 233 -13.69 8.04 4.59
CA GLU A 233 -12.38 8.33 4.02
C GLU A 233 -12.40 8.32 2.49
N LEU A 234 -13.14 7.41 1.87
CA LEU A 234 -13.37 7.43 0.43
C LEU A 234 -14.04 8.74 -0.01
N ILE A 235 -15.07 9.18 0.71
CA ILE A 235 -15.77 10.46 0.40
C ILE A 235 -14.80 11.64 0.54
N ARG A 236 -13.97 11.69 1.60
CA ARG A 236 -12.96 12.74 1.81
C ARG A 236 -11.96 12.78 0.66
N THR A 237 -11.43 11.61 0.29
CA THR A 237 -10.46 11.46 -0.81
C THR A 237 -11.03 11.95 -2.13
N ILE A 238 -12.25 11.55 -2.46
CA ILE A 238 -12.95 11.97 -3.67
C ILE A 238 -13.14 13.49 -3.71
N ARG A 239 -13.57 14.08 -2.59
CA ARG A 239 -13.73 15.53 -2.48
C ARG A 239 -12.42 16.26 -2.70
N ALA A 240 -11.33 15.78 -2.08
CA ALA A 240 -10.01 16.37 -2.23
C ALA A 240 -9.52 16.30 -3.69
N MET A 241 -9.66 15.15 -4.35
CA MET A 241 -9.30 14.98 -5.77
C MET A 241 -10.12 15.89 -6.70
N ALA A 242 -11.42 16.01 -6.45
CA ALA A 242 -12.30 16.89 -7.23
C ALA A 242 -11.91 18.38 -7.09
N VAL A 243 -11.50 18.81 -5.90
CA VAL A 243 -11.05 20.19 -5.66
C VAL A 243 -9.73 20.47 -6.37
N GLN A 244 -8.84 19.49 -6.48
CA GLN A 244 -7.53 19.62 -7.12
C GLN A 244 -7.59 19.56 -8.65
N GLY A 245 -8.78 19.34 -9.24
CA GLY A 245 -8.95 19.23 -10.70
C GLY A 245 -8.29 18.00 -11.32
N ARG A 246 -7.90 17.01 -10.51
CA ARG A 246 -7.31 15.77 -11.01
C ARG A 246 -8.38 14.94 -11.72
N PRO A 247 -8.03 14.28 -12.86
CA PRO A 247 -8.97 13.40 -13.54
C PRO A 247 -9.41 12.30 -12.59
N GLN A 248 -10.73 12.14 -12.45
CA GLN A 248 -11.29 11.03 -11.68
C GLN A 248 -10.96 9.73 -12.41
N PRO A 249 -10.45 8.69 -11.74
CA PRO A 249 -10.31 7.40 -12.38
C PRO A 249 -11.68 6.96 -12.91
N ILE A 250 -11.70 6.51 -14.17
CA ILE A 250 -12.95 6.11 -14.90
C ILE A 250 -13.75 5.04 -14.14
N GLU A 251 -13.14 4.33 -13.24
CA GLU A 251 -13.73 3.27 -12.42
C GLU A 251 -14.63 3.75 -11.29
N PHE A 252 -14.72 5.06 -11.06
CA PHE A 252 -15.66 5.65 -10.10
C PHE A 252 -17.11 5.22 -10.34
N THR A 253 -17.52 5.10 -11.60
CA THR A 253 -18.85 4.63 -11.97
C THR A 253 -19.08 3.17 -11.59
N LYS A 254 -18.03 2.32 -11.65
CA LYS A 254 -18.11 0.92 -11.22
C LYS A 254 -18.28 0.80 -9.71
N ILE A 255 -17.61 1.63 -8.92
CA ILE A 255 -17.75 1.63 -7.45
C ILE A 255 -19.06 2.24 -7.02
N ALA A 256 -19.52 3.31 -7.68
CA ALA A 256 -20.84 3.87 -7.46
C ALA A 256 -21.96 2.86 -7.71
N SER A 257 -21.72 1.85 -8.55
CA SER A 257 -22.68 0.75 -8.80
C SER A 257 -22.71 -0.32 -7.72
N MET A 258 -21.72 -0.34 -6.80
CA MET A 258 -21.63 -1.35 -5.74
C MET A 258 -22.58 -1.03 -4.58
N ALA A 259 -23.33 -2.03 -4.14
CA ALA A 259 -24.44 -1.87 -3.20
C ALA A 259 -24.13 -1.05 -1.93
N PRO A 260 -22.97 -1.20 -1.22
CA PRO A 260 -22.71 -0.39 -0.04
C PRO A 260 -22.41 1.08 -0.33
N TYR A 261 -21.95 1.42 -1.55
CA TYR A 261 -21.52 2.77 -1.92
C TYR A 261 -22.55 3.52 -2.78
N ARG A 262 -23.55 2.80 -3.31
CA ARG A 262 -24.48 3.29 -4.32
C ARG A 262 -25.29 4.51 -3.86
N VAL A 263 -25.78 4.51 -2.63
CA VAL A 263 -26.61 5.60 -2.08
C VAL A 263 -25.74 6.81 -1.73
N LEU A 264 -24.64 6.60 -1.00
CA LEU A 264 -23.76 7.68 -0.53
C LEU A 264 -23.00 8.37 -1.67
N LEU A 265 -22.57 7.60 -2.68
CA LEU A 265 -21.91 8.16 -3.86
C LEU A 265 -22.87 8.83 -4.82
N HIS A 266 -24.13 8.39 -4.91
CA HIS A 266 -25.14 9.03 -5.74
C HIS A 266 -25.36 10.48 -5.33
N ASP A 267 -25.63 10.74 -4.05
CA ASP A 267 -25.85 12.08 -3.52
C ASP A 267 -24.61 12.97 -3.66
N PHE A 268 -23.43 12.40 -3.44
CA PHE A 268 -22.16 13.10 -3.63
C PHE A 268 -21.90 13.47 -5.11
N LEU A 269 -22.14 12.56 -6.05
CA LEU A 269 -21.98 12.81 -7.49
C LEU A 269 -22.96 13.87 -7.97
N GLN A 270 -24.20 13.88 -7.48
CA GLN A 270 -25.18 14.92 -7.78
C GLN A 270 -24.74 16.30 -7.28
N GLU A 271 -24.19 16.37 -6.07
CA GLU A 271 -23.70 17.64 -5.50
C GLU A 271 -22.43 18.13 -6.21
N THR A 272 -21.51 17.21 -6.56
CA THR A 272 -20.29 17.53 -7.33
C THR A 272 -20.63 18.03 -8.72
N ARG A 273 -21.60 17.39 -9.40
CA ARG A 273 -22.12 17.83 -10.71
C ARG A 273 -22.73 19.23 -10.63
N LYS A 274 -23.52 19.53 -9.59
CA LYS A 274 -24.08 20.86 -9.35
C LYS A 274 -22.98 21.92 -9.14
N ARG A 275 -21.91 21.59 -8.42
CA ARG A 275 -20.76 22.50 -8.17
C ARG A 275 -19.93 22.74 -9.43
N LEU A 276 -19.68 21.72 -10.23
CA LEU A 276 -18.96 21.83 -11.50
C LEU A 276 -19.75 22.67 -12.52
N MET A 277 -21.07 22.49 -12.59
CA MET A 277 -21.95 23.31 -13.44
C MET A 277 -21.95 24.79 -13.01
N ARG A 278 -21.91 25.07 -11.70
CA ARG A 278 -21.82 26.44 -11.16
C ARG A 278 -20.45 27.07 -11.45
N ARG A 279 -19.33 26.29 -11.42
CA ARG A 279 -17.98 26.77 -11.78
C ARG A 279 -17.81 26.96 -13.28
N GLY A 280 -18.33 26.06 -14.11
CA GLY A 280 -18.31 26.19 -15.57
C GLY A 280 -18.99 27.51 -16.03
N ARG A 281 -20.08 27.89 -15.43
CA ARG A 281 -20.73 29.20 -15.72
C ARG A 281 -19.88 30.41 -15.32
N ARG A 282 -18.97 30.30 -14.33
CA ARG A 282 -18.02 31.36 -13.93
C ARG A 282 -16.77 31.43 -14.76
N LEU A 283 -16.36 30.33 -15.45
CA LEU A 283 -15.16 30.25 -16.29
C LEU A 283 -15.40 30.77 -17.70
N ILE A 284 -16.64 30.77 -18.20
CA ILE A 284 -17.01 31.29 -19.52
C ILE A 284 -16.91 32.83 -19.57
N SER A 285 -16.77 33.51 -18.41
CA SER A 285 -16.71 34.98 -18.31
C SER A 285 -15.28 35.55 -18.10
N ARG A 286 -14.20 34.78 -18.29
CA ARG A 286 -12.83 35.30 -18.21
C ARG A 286 -12.09 35.16 -19.53
N PRO A 287 -11.47 36.24 -20.05
CA PRO A 287 -10.66 36.16 -21.26
C PRO A 287 -9.40 35.31 -21.06
N ALA A 288 -9.05 34.56 -22.11
CA ALA A 288 -7.89 33.67 -22.14
C ALA A 288 -6.57 34.45 -21.93
N ARG A 289 -5.79 34.07 -20.96
CA ARG A 289 -4.36 34.45 -20.85
C ARG A 289 -3.50 33.45 -21.62
N SER A 290 -2.63 33.99 -22.44
CA SER A 290 -1.67 33.28 -23.29
C SER A 290 -0.78 32.33 -22.49
N LYS A 291 -0.60 31.11 -23.02
CA LYS A 291 0.38 30.12 -22.57
C LYS A 291 1.78 30.58 -22.97
N GLY A 292 2.67 30.70 -21.99
CA GLY A 292 4.11 30.73 -22.22
C GLY A 292 4.65 29.31 -22.13
N ASP A 293 5.38 28.88 -23.12
CA ASP A 293 6.11 27.62 -23.16
C ASP A 293 7.21 27.60 -22.10
N ALA A 294 7.22 26.57 -21.27
CA ALA A 294 8.40 26.19 -20.49
C ALA A 294 8.57 24.68 -20.59
N THR A 295 9.36 24.25 -21.53
CA THR A 295 9.94 22.91 -21.60
C THR A 295 11.24 22.92 -20.79
N ASP A 296 11.17 22.60 -19.50
CA ASP A 296 12.33 22.17 -18.74
C ASP A 296 12.19 20.68 -18.47
N ALA A 297 12.84 19.89 -19.32
CA ALA A 297 13.08 18.48 -19.07
C ALA A 297 14.09 18.37 -17.91
N ALA A 298 13.67 17.80 -16.80
CA ALA A 298 14.57 17.45 -15.70
C ALA A 298 15.64 16.45 -16.23
N PRO A 299 16.92 16.59 -15.84
CA PRO A 299 17.98 15.70 -16.28
C PRO A 299 17.68 14.27 -15.80
N GLU A 300 17.88 13.28 -16.67
CA GLU A 300 17.80 11.86 -16.33
C GLU A 300 18.73 11.54 -15.14
N PRO A 301 18.26 10.86 -14.11
CA PRO A 301 19.09 10.51 -12.98
C PRO A 301 20.14 9.49 -13.42
N LYS A 302 21.42 9.83 -13.30
CA LYS A 302 22.54 8.91 -13.49
C LYS A 302 22.58 7.96 -12.28
N GLY A 303 22.13 6.71 -12.44
CA GLY A 303 22.18 5.68 -11.38
C GLY A 303 20.92 4.81 -11.36
N ASN A 304 20.97 3.73 -10.58
CA ASN A 304 19.80 2.88 -10.35
C ASN A 304 18.71 3.72 -9.65
N VAL A 305 17.50 3.71 -10.20
CA VAL A 305 16.36 4.51 -9.70
C VAL A 305 16.08 4.24 -8.21
N ILE A 306 16.34 3.00 -7.75
CA ILE A 306 16.13 2.62 -6.34
C ILE A 306 17.20 3.25 -5.43
N ASP A 307 18.46 3.34 -5.86
CA ASP A 307 19.51 3.99 -5.07
C ASP A 307 19.26 5.49 -4.91
N VAL A 308 18.80 6.18 -5.95
CA VAL A 308 18.37 7.57 -5.87
C VAL A 308 17.21 7.74 -4.89
N ALA A 309 16.22 6.85 -4.95
CA ALA A 309 15.10 6.85 -4.01
C ALA A 309 15.55 6.55 -2.57
N ARG A 310 16.56 5.71 -2.37
CA ARG A 310 17.15 5.41 -1.05
C ARG A 310 17.81 6.64 -0.45
N GLU A 311 18.65 7.35 -1.21
CA GLU A 311 19.29 8.60 -0.75
C GLU A 311 18.27 9.67 -0.35
N PHE A 312 17.22 9.85 -1.14
CA PHE A 312 16.13 10.77 -0.82
C PHE A 312 15.47 10.43 0.52
N LYS A 313 15.28 9.17 0.82
CA LYS A 313 14.71 8.68 2.09
C LYS A 313 15.70 8.80 3.27
N GLY A 314 16.96 9.11 3.01
CA GLY A 314 18.02 9.19 4.03
C GLY A 314 18.72 7.87 4.31
N LEU A 315 18.64 6.91 3.42
CA LEU A 315 19.39 5.65 3.49
C LEU A 315 20.70 5.78 2.69
N PRO A 316 21.82 5.18 3.16
CA PRO A 316 23.07 5.20 2.42
C PRO A 316 22.95 4.37 1.14
N ARG A 317 23.80 4.69 0.15
CA ARG A 317 24.04 3.76 -0.96
C ARG A 317 24.61 2.47 -0.42
N MET A 318 24.15 1.37 -0.94
CA MET A 318 24.75 0.07 -0.60
C MET A 318 26.00 -0.16 -1.45
N PRO A 319 27.06 -0.76 -0.90
CA PRO A 319 28.29 -1.05 -1.61
C PRO A 319 28.12 -1.95 -2.82
#